data_40d8c7d7a9be7ebe17a1b097ddad366b
#
_entry.id   40d8c7d7a9be7ebe17a1b097ddad366b
#
_cell.length_a   1.000
_cell.length_b   1.000
_cell.length_c   1.000
_cell.angle_alpha   90.00
_cell.angle_beta   90.00
_cell.angle_gamma   90.00
#
_symmetry.space_group_name_H-M   'P 1'
#
loop_
_entity.id
_entity.type
_entity.pdbx_description
1 polymer ?
#
loop_
_entity_poly.entity_id
_entity_poly.type
_entity_poly.pdbx_seq_one_letter_code
_entity_poly.pdbx_strand_id
1 'polypeptide(L)'
;MKRFFLIFFIISCSSNSESLILKSVTVKDFKEFINDSDYITDAERYGWSIVQTDVYNYQVVQGANWKRPDGINKSIDSLPVTQVSYNDAIEYSKWAGVKIPTYEQYWSIVGNDDRLIVSDNLYPILPTANVNIVGNVWDITEPVNSDQVRLAGGSLFCSIDTCHGTQMD
;
A
#
# COMPACT_ATOMS: atom_id res chain seq x y z
N MET A 1 12.87 -31.32 -2.10
CA MET A 1 13.70 -30.61 -1.10
C MET A 1 13.45 -29.10 -1.28
N LYS A 2 12.53 -28.53 -0.46
CA LYS A 2 12.22 -27.11 -0.48
C LYS A 2 13.33 -26.37 0.27
N ARG A 3 14.06 -25.51 -0.40
CA ARG A 3 15.02 -24.59 0.23
C ARG A 3 14.24 -23.39 0.74
N PHE A 4 13.97 -23.34 2.02
CA PHE A 4 13.53 -22.14 2.73
C PHE A 4 14.70 -21.17 2.79
N PHE A 5 14.57 -20.02 2.16
CA PHE A 5 15.39 -18.85 2.47
C PHE A 5 14.66 -18.09 3.58
N LEU A 6 15.00 -18.42 4.82
CA LEU A 6 14.68 -17.58 5.96
C LEU A 6 15.59 -16.36 5.92
N ILE A 7 15.05 -15.20 5.62
CA ILE A 7 15.69 -13.93 5.96
C ILE A 7 15.39 -13.70 7.44
N PHE A 8 16.30 -14.13 8.30
CA PHE A 8 16.29 -13.78 9.71
C PHE A 8 16.72 -12.33 9.87
N PHE A 9 15.83 -11.47 10.31
CA PHE A 9 16.25 -10.24 10.98
C PHE A 9 16.75 -10.64 12.37
N ILE A 10 18.07 -10.63 12.55
CA ILE A 10 18.68 -10.81 13.87
C ILE A 10 18.46 -9.50 14.63
N ILE A 11 17.60 -9.55 15.67
CA ILE A 11 17.55 -8.47 16.67
C ILE A 11 18.86 -8.58 17.47
N SER A 12 19.85 -7.84 17.05
CA SER A 12 21.00 -7.52 17.90
C SER A 12 20.61 -6.35 18.77
N CYS A 13 20.49 -6.57 20.06
CA CYS A 13 20.27 -5.54 21.05
C CYS A 13 21.55 -4.72 21.21
N SER A 14 21.78 -3.78 20.31
CA SER A 14 22.69 -2.67 20.49
C SER A 14 21.90 -1.39 20.23
N SER A 15 22.11 -0.37 21.04
CA SER A 15 21.47 0.94 21.05
C SER A 15 21.80 1.73 19.77
N ASN A 16 21.29 1.29 18.65
CA ASN A 16 21.25 1.99 17.37
C ASN A 16 19.80 2.12 16.97
N SER A 17 19.36 3.33 16.63
CA SER A 17 18.05 3.60 16.06
C SER A 17 17.78 2.62 14.91
N GLU A 18 16.82 1.71 15.09
CA GLU A 18 16.31 0.90 13.97
C GLU A 18 15.82 1.86 12.92
N SER A 19 16.48 1.88 11.77
CA SER A 19 16.00 2.64 10.62
C SER A 19 14.77 1.94 10.08
N LEU A 20 13.60 2.55 10.27
CA LEU A 20 12.37 2.08 9.65
C LEU A 20 12.45 2.32 8.14
N ILE A 21 12.11 1.31 7.35
CA ILE A 21 12.08 1.40 5.89
C ILE A 21 10.68 1.05 5.44
N LEU A 22 10.04 1.94 4.67
CA LEU A 22 8.80 1.65 3.97
C LEU A 22 9.12 0.86 2.70
N LYS A 23 8.36 -0.21 2.50
CA LYS A 23 8.41 -1.00 1.27
C LYS A 23 7.00 -1.16 0.72
N SER A 24 6.78 -0.69 -0.48
CA SER A 24 5.54 -0.96 -1.21
C SER A 24 5.39 -2.45 -1.49
N VAL A 25 4.20 -2.99 -1.19
CA VAL A 25 3.84 -4.35 -1.57
C VAL A 25 3.50 -4.38 -3.04
N THR A 26 4.22 -5.16 -3.83
CA THR A 26 3.93 -5.30 -5.26
C THR A 26 2.80 -6.30 -5.50
N VAL A 27 2.18 -6.22 -6.68
CA VAL A 27 1.20 -7.23 -7.13
C VAL A 27 1.82 -8.62 -7.11
N LYS A 28 3.10 -8.76 -7.45
CA LYS A 28 3.83 -10.03 -7.38
C LYS A 28 3.92 -10.56 -5.95
N ASP A 29 4.35 -9.72 -4.99
CA ASP A 29 4.47 -10.12 -3.59
C ASP A 29 3.10 -10.54 -3.03
N PHE A 30 2.05 -9.79 -3.36
CA PHE A 30 0.69 -10.09 -2.93
C PHE A 30 0.14 -11.37 -3.55
N LYS A 31 0.46 -11.65 -4.81
CA LYS A 31 0.11 -12.89 -5.50
C LYS A 31 0.78 -14.12 -4.87
N GLU A 32 2.02 -13.98 -4.39
CA GLU A 32 2.70 -15.04 -3.64
C GLU A 32 1.96 -15.34 -2.33
N PHE A 33 1.55 -14.30 -1.60
CA PHE A 33 0.70 -14.45 -0.40
C PHE A 33 -0.60 -15.19 -0.71
N ILE A 34 -1.36 -14.76 -1.71
CA ILE A 34 -2.62 -15.40 -2.08
C ILE A 34 -2.43 -16.88 -2.45
N ASN A 35 -1.39 -17.18 -3.24
CA ASN A 35 -1.11 -18.55 -3.67
C ASN A 35 -0.65 -19.47 -2.52
N ASP A 36 0.00 -18.92 -1.49
CA ASP A 36 0.53 -19.69 -0.36
C ASP A 36 -0.51 -19.88 0.75
N SER A 37 -1.43 -18.94 0.90
CA SER A 37 -2.43 -18.92 1.98
C SER A 37 -3.85 -19.29 1.56
N ASP A 38 -4.14 -19.36 0.26
CA ASP A 38 -5.50 -19.49 -0.31
C ASP A 38 -6.46 -18.40 0.20
N TYR A 39 -5.92 -17.23 0.60
CA TYR A 39 -6.71 -16.11 1.10
C TYR A 39 -7.58 -15.51 -0.01
N ILE A 40 -8.82 -15.17 0.34
CA ILE A 40 -9.75 -14.48 -0.54
C ILE A 40 -9.94 -13.06 0.00
N THR A 41 -9.60 -12.05 -0.80
CA THR A 41 -9.69 -10.64 -0.40
C THR A 41 -11.13 -10.17 -0.22
N ASP A 42 -11.31 -9.08 0.54
CA ASP A 42 -12.64 -8.50 0.74
C ASP A 42 -13.27 -8.07 -0.59
N ALA A 43 -12.51 -7.48 -1.50
CA ALA A 43 -13.00 -7.11 -2.83
C ALA A 43 -13.44 -8.32 -3.66
N GLU A 44 -12.76 -9.46 -3.55
CA GLU A 44 -13.19 -10.72 -4.21
C GLU A 44 -14.46 -11.29 -3.58
N ARG A 45 -14.60 -11.20 -2.24
CA ARG A 45 -15.81 -11.65 -1.53
C ARG A 45 -17.04 -10.82 -1.86
N TYR A 46 -16.87 -9.49 -1.93
CA TYR A 46 -17.97 -8.57 -2.26
C TYR A 46 -18.28 -8.53 -3.76
N GLY A 47 -17.32 -8.90 -4.60
CA GLY A 47 -17.43 -8.81 -6.06
C GLY A 47 -17.25 -7.41 -6.63
N TRP A 48 -16.83 -6.43 -5.80
CA TRP A 48 -16.60 -5.04 -6.18
C TRP A 48 -15.56 -4.37 -5.29
N SER A 49 -15.07 -3.23 -5.75
CA SER A 49 -14.26 -2.32 -4.93
C SER A 49 -14.56 -0.87 -5.27
N ILE A 50 -14.08 0.05 -4.44
CA ILE A 50 -14.17 1.49 -4.67
C ILE A 50 -12.93 1.91 -5.46
N VAL A 51 -13.14 2.48 -6.64
CA VAL A 51 -12.09 2.97 -7.53
C VAL A 51 -12.14 4.49 -7.55
N GLN A 52 -11.02 5.14 -7.27
CA GLN A 52 -10.87 6.58 -7.49
C GLN A 52 -10.69 6.83 -8.98
N THR A 53 -11.50 7.73 -9.54
CA THR A 53 -11.50 8.06 -10.97
C THR A 53 -11.13 9.52 -11.25
N ASP A 54 -11.11 10.34 -10.21
CA ASP A 54 -10.70 11.74 -10.24
C ASP A 54 -10.39 12.20 -8.80
N VAL A 55 -9.93 13.41 -8.60
CA VAL A 55 -9.51 13.97 -7.29
C VAL A 55 -10.54 13.70 -6.20
N TYR A 56 -11.81 13.94 -6.46
CA TYR A 56 -12.92 13.76 -5.49
C TYR A 56 -13.96 12.73 -5.94
N ASN A 57 -13.72 12.01 -7.04
CA ASN A 57 -14.66 11.03 -7.55
C ASN A 57 -14.23 9.61 -7.23
N TYR A 58 -15.11 8.92 -6.53
CA TYR A 58 -14.97 7.51 -6.17
C TYR A 58 -16.19 6.75 -6.67
N GLN A 59 -15.96 5.61 -7.31
CA GLN A 59 -17.03 4.80 -7.90
C GLN A 59 -16.93 3.36 -7.39
N VAL A 60 -18.08 2.76 -7.13
CA VAL A 60 -18.18 1.31 -6.94
C VAL A 60 -18.08 0.63 -8.30
N VAL A 61 -17.03 -0.15 -8.49
CA VAL A 61 -16.76 -0.86 -9.75
C VAL A 61 -16.88 -2.36 -9.53
N GLN A 62 -17.83 -2.98 -10.24
CA GLN A 62 -18.02 -4.43 -10.21
C GLN A 62 -16.82 -5.15 -10.81
N GLY A 63 -16.37 -6.22 -10.16
CA GLY A 63 -15.19 -6.99 -10.56
C GLY A 63 -13.84 -6.35 -10.26
N ALA A 64 -13.81 -5.10 -9.75
CA ALA A 64 -12.57 -4.47 -9.32
C ALA A 64 -12.03 -5.17 -8.08
N ASN A 65 -10.76 -5.56 -8.13
CA ASN A 65 -9.99 -6.21 -7.07
C ASN A 65 -8.50 -6.11 -7.39
N TRP A 66 -7.63 -6.66 -6.57
CA TRP A 66 -6.19 -6.62 -6.75
C TRP A 66 -5.67 -7.21 -8.08
N LYS A 67 -6.42 -8.12 -8.73
CA LYS A 67 -6.09 -8.69 -10.05
C LYS A 67 -6.51 -7.80 -11.21
N ARG A 68 -7.55 -6.99 -11.00
CA ARG A 68 -8.13 -6.05 -11.96
C ARG A 68 -8.54 -4.77 -11.23
N PRO A 69 -7.60 -3.85 -11.01
CA PRO A 69 -7.84 -2.67 -10.17
C PRO A 69 -8.97 -1.75 -10.66
N ASP A 70 -9.20 -1.71 -11.95
CA ASP A 70 -10.28 -0.96 -12.62
C ASP A 70 -11.49 -1.84 -13.01
N GLY A 71 -11.48 -3.11 -12.61
CA GLY A 71 -12.51 -4.10 -12.98
C GLY A 71 -12.31 -4.73 -14.36
N ILE A 72 -11.41 -4.22 -15.20
CA ILE A 72 -11.21 -4.62 -16.60
C ILE A 72 -9.79 -5.12 -16.85
N ASN A 73 -8.82 -4.24 -16.66
CA ASN A 73 -7.43 -4.50 -17.00
C ASN A 73 -6.71 -5.30 -15.90
N LYS A 74 -5.84 -6.21 -16.33
CA LYS A 74 -5.02 -6.97 -15.39
C LYS A 74 -3.99 -6.06 -14.71
N SER A 75 -3.80 -6.27 -13.42
CA SER A 75 -2.70 -5.67 -12.67
C SER A 75 -1.34 -6.10 -13.23
N ILE A 76 -0.32 -5.26 -13.01
CA ILE A 76 1.05 -5.49 -13.46
C ILE A 76 1.88 -5.93 -12.26
N ASP A 77 2.56 -7.07 -12.34
CA ASP A 77 3.28 -7.72 -11.24
C ASP A 77 4.30 -6.80 -10.54
N SER A 78 4.93 -5.88 -11.27
CA SER A 78 5.95 -4.96 -10.74
C SER A 78 5.39 -3.67 -10.12
N LEU A 79 4.09 -3.43 -10.18
CA LEU A 79 3.47 -2.22 -9.61
C LEU A 79 2.95 -2.46 -8.18
N PRO A 80 2.70 -1.39 -7.40
CA PRO A 80 2.04 -1.52 -6.11
C PRO A 80 0.70 -2.23 -6.23
N VAL A 81 0.39 -3.11 -5.29
CA VAL A 81 -0.93 -3.72 -5.21
C VAL A 81 -1.95 -2.68 -4.75
N THR A 82 -3.11 -2.65 -5.39
CA THR A 82 -4.23 -1.77 -5.05
C THR A 82 -5.52 -2.58 -4.92
N GLN A 83 -6.61 -1.93 -4.52
CA GLN A 83 -7.93 -2.57 -4.30
C GLN A 83 -7.86 -3.67 -3.23
N VAL A 84 -7.09 -3.42 -2.19
CA VAL A 84 -6.98 -4.23 -0.97
C VAL A 84 -7.55 -3.46 0.21
N SER A 85 -8.22 -4.17 1.13
CA SER A 85 -8.75 -3.59 2.36
C SER A 85 -7.69 -3.59 3.48
N TYR A 86 -8.02 -2.93 4.59
CA TYR A 86 -7.20 -3.04 5.80
C TYR A 86 -7.12 -4.49 6.32
N ASN A 87 -8.21 -5.27 6.22
CA ASN A 87 -8.20 -6.68 6.60
C ASN A 87 -7.22 -7.48 5.73
N ASP A 88 -7.22 -7.22 4.42
CA ASP A 88 -6.29 -7.87 3.48
C ASP A 88 -4.83 -7.52 3.83
N ALA A 89 -4.58 -6.24 4.17
CA ALA A 89 -3.25 -5.78 4.57
C ALA A 89 -2.78 -6.43 5.89
N ILE A 90 -3.67 -6.62 6.87
CA ILE A 90 -3.36 -7.35 8.11
C ILE A 90 -2.95 -8.80 7.81
N GLU A 91 -3.74 -9.51 7.00
CA GLU A 91 -3.44 -10.91 6.69
C GLU A 91 -2.13 -11.05 5.89
N TYR A 92 -1.90 -10.14 4.93
CA TYR A 92 -0.62 -10.06 4.25
C TYR A 92 0.54 -9.81 5.23
N SER A 93 0.39 -8.85 6.16
CA SER A 93 1.44 -8.49 7.11
C SER A 93 1.83 -9.65 8.03
N LYS A 94 0.84 -10.44 8.48
CA LYS A 94 1.06 -11.65 9.28
C LYS A 94 1.84 -12.71 8.49
N TRP A 95 1.44 -12.93 7.24
CA TRP A 95 2.09 -13.91 6.36
C TRP A 95 3.53 -13.51 6.03
N ALA A 96 3.75 -12.24 5.71
CA ALA A 96 5.06 -11.71 5.32
C ALA A 96 6.00 -11.44 6.51
N GLY A 97 5.48 -11.45 7.76
CA GLY A 97 6.26 -11.11 8.95
C GLY A 97 6.65 -9.62 9.02
N VAL A 98 5.84 -8.74 8.44
CA VAL A 98 6.04 -7.29 8.42
C VAL A 98 4.96 -6.58 9.22
N LYS A 99 5.10 -5.27 9.43
CA LYS A 99 4.11 -4.44 10.12
C LYS A 99 3.56 -3.37 9.20
N ILE A 100 2.28 -3.04 9.38
CA ILE A 100 1.67 -1.85 8.82
C ILE A 100 2.19 -0.66 9.65
N PRO A 101 2.69 0.43 9.03
CA PRO A 101 3.19 1.59 9.78
C PRO A 101 2.03 2.35 10.45
N THR A 102 2.30 2.97 11.59
CA THR A 102 1.40 4.02 12.08
C THR A 102 1.49 5.24 11.15
N TYR A 103 0.50 6.13 11.22
CA TYR A 103 0.50 7.35 10.42
C TYR A 103 1.74 8.21 10.70
N GLU A 104 2.14 8.33 11.97
CA GLU A 104 3.32 9.08 12.39
C GLU A 104 4.62 8.42 11.91
N GLN A 105 4.71 7.08 11.96
CA GLN A 105 5.85 6.34 11.42
C GLN A 105 5.98 6.54 9.91
N TYR A 106 4.85 6.44 9.19
CA TYR A 106 4.81 6.70 7.75
C TYR A 106 5.42 8.06 7.44
N TRP A 107 4.91 9.14 8.05
CA TRP A 107 5.40 10.49 7.78
C TRP A 107 6.79 10.77 8.34
N SER A 108 7.23 10.10 9.41
CA SER A 108 8.60 10.24 9.90
C SER A 108 9.64 9.70 8.89
N ILE A 109 9.25 8.68 8.12
CA ILE A 109 10.11 8.08 7.09
C ILE A 109 9.97 8.85 5.78
N VAL A 110 8.73 9.13 5.39
CA VAL A 110 8.41 9.87 4.19
C VAL A 110 8.80 11.35 4.33
N GLY A 111 8.65 11.97 5.50
CA GLY A 111 9.05 13.37 5.84
C GLY A 111 8.31 14.42 5.01
N ASN A 112 8.65 15.67 5.24
CA ASN A 112 8.09 16.84 4.52
C ASN A 112 9.04 17.39 3.46
N ASP A 113 9.93 16.58 2.97
CA ASP A 113 10.95 17.01 2.04
C ASP A 113 10.45 16.95 0.58
N ASP A 114 11.31 17.38 -0.34
CA ASP A 114 11.10 17.58 -1.77
C ASP A 114 10.69 16.30 -2.53
N ARG A 115 9.83 15.50 -1.95
CA ARG A 115 9.37 14.29 -2.61
C ARG A 115 8.48 14.62 -3.76
N LEU A 116 8.82 13.99 -4.86
CA LEU A 116 8.04 14.09 -6.07
C LEU A 116 6.66 13.50 -5.81
N ILE A 117 5.65 14.33 -5.93
CA ILE A 117 4.27 13.91 -6.08
C ILE A 117 4.15 13.31 -7.48
N VAL A 118 3.66 12.07 -7.56
CA VAL A 118 3.64 11.30 -8.81
C VAL A 118 2.40 11.59 -9.65
N SER A 119 1.67 12.68 -9.35
CA SER A 119 0.38 13.04 -9.94
C SER A 119 0.37 13.20 -11.46
N ASP A 120 1.52 13.41 -12.09
CA ASP A 120 1.61 13.55 -13.55
C ASP A 120 1.68 12.20 -14.29
N ASN A 121 1.73 11.10 -13.59
CA ASN A 121 1.72 9.78 -14.20
C ASN A 121 0.30 9.26 -14.41
N LEU A 122 0.10 8.54 -15.52
CA LEU A 122 -1.18 7.90 -15.84
C LEU A 122 -1.41 6.61 -15.06
N TYR A 123 -0.35 6.03 -14.51
CA TYR A 123 -0.35 4.75 -13.79
C TYR A 123 0.53 4.85 -12.55
N PRO A 124 0.21 4.09 -11.48
CA PRO A 124 1.11 3.95 -10.35
C PRO A 124 2.50 3.48 -10.79
N ILE A 125 3.52 3.97 -10.10
CA ILE A 125 4.89 3.50 -10.27
C ILE A 125 5.37 2.82 -8.99
N LEU A 126 6.37 1.96 -9.09
CA LEU A 126 6.97 1.35 -7.90
C LEU A 126 7.89 2.37 -7.21
N PRO A 127 7.60 2.74 -5.94
CA PRO A 127 8.50 3.60 -5.17
C PRO A 127 9.87 2.93 -4.97
N THR A 128 10.93 3.72 -4.98
CA THR A 128 12.30 3.28 -4.71
C THR A 128 12.93 4.17 -3.65
N ALA A 129 13.55 3.55 -2.65
CA ALA A 129 14.28 4.28 -1.60
C ALA A 129 13.52 5.47 -0.98
N ASN A 130 12.24 5.28 -0.67
CA ASN A 130 11.32 6.30 -0.12
C ASN A 130 11.03 7.48 -1.07
N VAL A 131 11.30 7.32 -2.35
CA VAL A 131 10.99 8.31 -3.40
C VAL A 131 9.75 7.85 -4.16
N ASN A 132 8.95 8.78 -4.65
CA ASN A 132 7.72 8.53 -5.41
C ASN A 132 6.64 7.77 -4.61
N ILE A 133 6.60 7.96 -3.30
CA ILE A 133 5.55 7.40 -2.44
C ILE A 133 4.33 8.31 -2.47
N VAL A 134 4.53 9.60 -2.19
CA VAL A 134 3.45 10.60 -2.12
C VAL A 134 2.85 10.87 -3.50
N GLY A 135 1.51 10.87 -3.58
CA GLY A 135 0.78 11.11 -4.82
C GLY A 135 0.84 9.95 -5.82
N ASN A 136 1.06 8.75 -5.34
CA ASN A 136 1.12 7.52 -6.15
C ASN A 136 -0.12 6.64 -5.93
N VAL A 137 -0.19 5.98 -4.80
CA VAL A 137 -1.36 5.23 -4.34
C VAL A 137 -1.62 5.56 -2.88
N TRP A 138 -2.88 5.52 -2.45
CA TRP A 138 -3.20 5.67 -1.04
C TRP A 138 -2.59 4.52 -0.24
N ASP A 139 -1.74 4.86 0.73
CA ASP A 139 -1.10 3.90 1.62
C ASP A 139 -1.93 3.66 2.88
N ILE A 140 -2.09 2.39 3.24
CA ILE A 140 -2.79 1.97 4.44
C ILE A 140 -1.85 2.14 5.64
N THR A 141 -2.34 2.84 6.69
CA THR A 141 -1.65 2.92 7.97
C THR A 141 -2.44 2.19 9.06
N GLU A 142 -1.82 1.97 10.23
CA GLU A 142 -2.53 1.41 11.38
C GLU A 142 -3.73 2.29 11.76
N PRO A 143 -4.83 1.70 12.26
CA PRO A 143 -6.02 2.47 12.63
C PRO A 143 -5.73 3.41 13.80
N VAL A 144 -6.34 4.59 13.75
CA VAL A 144 -6.30 5.56 14.85
C VAL A 144 -7.15 5.06 16.04
N ASN A 145 -8.20 4.30 15.73
CA ASN A 145 -9.09 3.64 16.71
C ASN A 145 -9.72 2.41 16.06
N SER A 146 -10.56 1.67 16.80
CA SER A 146 -11.18 0.41 16.33
C SER A 146 -11.95 0.51 15.02
N ASP A 147 -12.39 1.69 14.63
CA ASP A 147 -13.37 1.86 13.55
C ASP A 147 -12.85 2.71 12.39
N GLN A 148 -11.64 3.27 12.48
CA GLN A 148 -11.12 4.22 11.50
C GLN A 148 -9.68 3.88 11.10
N VAL A 149 -9.52 3.46 9.86
CA VAL A 149 -8.21 3.35 9.20
C VAL A 149 -7.87 4.70 8.57
N ARG A 150 -6.69 5.21 8.83
CA ARG A 150 -6.19 6.42 8.19
C ARG A 150 -5.36 6.04 6.97
N LEU A 151 -5.63 6.71 5.85
CA LEU A 151 -4.83 6.58 4.64
C LEU A 151 -3.83 7.74 4.57
N ALA A 152 -2.67 7.48 4.00
CA ALA A 152 -1.60 8.46 3.83
C ALA A 152 -1.11 8.49 2.38
N GLY A 153 -0.33 9.50 2.02
CA GLY A 153 0.39 9.60 0.76
C GLY A 153 -0.41 10.16 -0.41
N GLY A 154 -1.72 9.99 -0.44
CA GLY A 154 -2.52 10.42 -1.60
C GLY A 154 -2.37 9.47 -2.80
N SER A 155 -3.03 9.82 -3.90
CA SER A 155 -3.02 9.03 -5.14
C SER A 155 -2.53 9.84 -6.34
N LEU A 156 -2.50 9.23 -7.52
CA LEU A 156 -2.18 9.88 -8.80
C LEU A 156 -3.10 11.06 -9.15
N PHE A 157 -4.27 11.14 -8.53
CA PHE A 157 -5.21 12.27 -8.71
C PHE A 157 -4.94 13.42 -7.75
N CYS A 158 -3.98 13.26 -6.85
CA CYS A 158 -3.65 14.24 -5.83
C CYS A 158 -2.51 15.16 -6.28
N SER A 159 -2.60 16.42 -5.89
CA SER A 159 -1.49 17.36 -5.88
C SER A 159 -1.31 17.90 -4.47
N ILE A 160 -0.24 18.62 -4.23
CA ILE A 160 0.04 19.24 -2.93
C ILE A 160 -1.11 20.16 -2.47
N ASP A 161 -1.87 20.72 -3.40
CA ASP A 161 -2.95 21.66 -3.13
C ASP A 161 -4.34 21.02 -3.10
N THR A 162 -4.48 19.73 -3.45
CA THR A 162 -5.79 19.12 -3.69
C THR A 162 -6.12 17.92 -2.79
N CYS A 163 -5.14 17.35 -2.10
CA CYS A 163 -5.39 16.19 -1.23
C CYS A 163 -4.77 16.37 0.15
N HIS A 164 -5.60 16.23 1.17
CA HIS A 164 -5.14 16.27 2.57
C HIS A 164 -4.19 15.13 2.96
N GLY A 165 -4.09 14.07 2.21
CA GLY A 165 -3.21 12.94 2.50
C GLY A 165 -1.79 13.05 1.93
N THR A 166 -1.45 14.16 1.28
CA THR A 166 -0.13 14.38 0.67
C THR A 166 0.87 15.04 1.61
N GLN A 167 0.42 15.50 2.76
CA GLN A 167 1.21 16.14 3.80
C GLN A 167 0.82 15.59 5.17
N MET A 168 1.73 15.70 6.13
CA MET A 168 1.40 15.48 7.53
C MET A 168 0.58 16.67 8.03
N ASP A 169 -0.61 16.39 8.60
CA ASP A 169 -1.48 17.40 9.22
C ASP A 169 -0.87 17.93 10.53
#